data_7dac5886cab8391d523d0c7144fa05f2
#
_entry.id   7dac5886cab8391d523d0c7144fa05f2
#
_cell.length_a   1.000
_cell.length_b   1.000
_cell.length_c   1.000
_cell.angle_alpha   90.00
_cell.angle_beta   90.00
_cell.angle_gamma   90.00
#
_symmetry.space_group_name_H-M   'P 1'
#
loop_
_entity.id
_entity.type
_entity.pdbx_description
1 polymer ?
#
loop_
_entity_poly.entity_id
_entity_poly.type
_entity_poly.pdbx_seq_one_letter_code
_entity_poly.pdbx_strand_id
1 'polypeptide(L)'
;MNNRELLQNGKSNSSNAPTGEQGNHTLNEILTQPAAWHAALEVVNAKQATLRDLWEEGQFSEILVTGCGSTYYLSLAAAPLLQRQLGKRACAVPASELLLFPETVISPGSTPLLVTISRSGRTTETIRATRAYKTRK
;
A
#
# COMPACT_ATOMS: atom_id res chain seq x y z
N MET A 1 -40.50 28.27 -48.69
CA MET A 1 -39.69 27.22 -48.08
C MET A 1 -39.73 27.39 -46.57
N ASN A 2 -40.26 26.42 -45.91
CA ASN A 2 -40.86 26.56 -44.57
C ASN A 2 -39.86 26.19 -43.48
N ASN A 3 -39.61 27.11 -42.55
CA ASN A 3 -38.59 27.07 -41.49
C ASN A 3 -39.07 26.23 -40.28
N ARG A 4 -39.80 25.14 -40.49
CA ARG A 4 -40.41 24.32 -39.43
C ARG A 4 -39.86 22.88 -39.29
N GLU A 5 -38.88 22.46 -40.12
CA GLU A 5 -38.41 21.07 -40.09
C GLU A 5 -37.04 20.85 -39.38
N LEU A 6 -36.45 21.86 -38.76
CA LEU A 6 -35.13 21.75 -38.10
C LEU A 6 -35.18 21.58 -36.58
N LEU A 7 -36.37 21.40 -35.98
CA LEU A 7 -36.52 21.30 -34.53
C LEU A 7 -37.00 19.95 -33.98
N GLN A 8 -36.92 18.87 -34.76
CA GLN A 8 -37.38 17.56 -34.31
C GLN A 8 -36.29 16.46 -34.39
N ASN A 9 -35.09 16.68 -33.95
CA ASN A 9 -34.15 15.56 -33.69
C ASN A 9 -33.23 15.81 -32.49
N GLY A 10 -33.78 16.35 -31.43
CA GLY A 10 -33.19 16.35 -30.10
C GLY A 10 -33.73 15.18 -29.30
N LYS A 11 -33.41 13.92 -29.67
CA LYS A 11 -33.56 12.82 -28.74
C LYS A 11 -32.49 12.95 -27.69
N SER A 12 -32.87 13.52 -26.59
CA SER A 12 -32.14 13.47 -25.31
C SER A 12 -31.82 12.01 -24.96
N ASN A 13 -30.53 11.66 -25.04
CA ASN A 13 -29.99 10.50 -24.34
C ASN A 13 -29.98 10.85 -22.83
N SER A 14 -31.15 10.79 -22.21
CA SER A 14 -31.28 10.80 -20.76
C SER A 14 -31.28 9.37 -20.26
N SER A 15 -30.58 9.15 -19.17
CA SER A 15 -30.60 8.01 -18.27
C SER A 15 -29.53 6.94 -18.47
N ASN A 16 -28.28 7.30 -18.17
CA ASN A 16 -27.47 6.40 -17.38
C ASN A 16 -27.49 6.91 -15.93
N ALA A 17 -28.63 6.80 -15.27
CA ALA A 17 -28.67 6.76 -13.82
C ALA A 17 -27.90 5.48 -13.41
N PRO A 18 -26.94 5.56 -12.47
CA PRO A 18 -26.25 4.36 -11.99
C PRO A 18 -27.31 3.42 -11.43
N THR A 19 -27.47 2.26 -12.04
CA THR A 19 -28.31 1.19 -11.51
C THR A 19 -27.80 0.90 -10.11
N GLY A 20 -28.69 0.71 -9.13
CA GLY A 20 -28.35 0.59 -7.70
C GLY A 20 -27.35 -0.52 -7.34
N GLU A 21 -26.87 -1.28 -8.31
CA GLU A 21 -25.80 -2.29 -8.17
C GLU A 21 -24.38 -1.68 -8.21
N GLN A 22 -24.16 -0.57 -8.92
CA GLN A 22 -22.81 0.00 -9.10
C GLN A 22 -22.21 0.60 -7.82
N GLY A 23 -23.03 0.98 -6.83
CA GLY A 23 -22.56 1.50 -5.54
C GLY A 23 -22.41 0.45 -4.44
N ASN A 24 -23.05 -0.71 -4.60
CA ASN A 24 -23.13 -1.71 -3.55
C ASN A 24 -21.79 -2.35 -3.19
N HIS A 25 -20.90 -2.53 -4.15
CA HIS A 25 -19.57 -3.07 -3.91
C HIS A 25 -18.76 -2.12 -3.02
N THR A 26 -18.71 -0.85 -3.35
CA THR A 26 -17.97 0.16 -2.57
C THR A 26 -18.58 0.34 -1.17
N LEU A 27 -19.91 0.38 -1.07
CA LEU A 27 -20.60 0.47 0.21
C LEU A 27 -20.28 -0.75 1.09
N ASN A 28 -20.33 -1.94 0.53
CA ASN A 28 -20.01 -3.18 1.23
C ASN A 28 -18.56 -3.20 1.73
N GLU A 29 -17.60 -2.78 0.90
CA GLU A 29 -16.19 -2.62 1.27
C GLU A 29 -16.03 -1.63 2.46
N ILE A 30 -16.76 -0.52 2.46
CA ILE A 30 -16.73 0.47 3.54
C ILE A 30 -17.31 -0.14 4.83
N LEU A 31 -18.47 -0.80 4.75
CA LEU A 31 -19.16 -1.35 5.91
C LEU A 31 -18.42 -2.52 6.56
N THR A 32 -17.63 -3.26 5.79
CA THR A 32 -16.82 -4.40 6.30
C THR A 32 -15.48 -3.99 6.88
N GLN A 33 -15.03 -2.72 6.72
CA GLN A 33 -13.74 -2.26 7.24
C GLN A 33 -13.54 -2.50 8.73
N PRO A 34 -14.50 -2.21 9.64
CA PRO A 34 -14.29 -2.44 11.07
C PRO A 34 -13.99 -3.90 11.40
N ALA A 35 -14.67 -4.83 10.76
CA ALA A 35 -14.43 -6.27 10.96
C ALA A 35 -13.05 -6.68 10.40
N ALA A 36 -12.65 -6.16 9.25
CA ALA A 36 -11.34 -6.41 8.67
C ALA A 36 -10.20 -5.85 9.55
N TRP A 37 -10.38 -4.67 10.14
CA TRP A 37 -9.40 -4.10 11.06
C TRP A 37 -9.29 -4.92 12.35
N HIS A 38 -10.41 -5.38 12.89
CA HIS A 38 -10.41 -6.24 14.08
C HIS A 38 -9.64 -7.54 13.82
N ALA A 39 -9.94 -8.21 12.71
CA ALA A 39 -9.23 -9.42 12.29
C ALA A 39 -7.71 -9.17 12.08
N ALA A 40 -7.32 -8.03 11.51
CA ALA A 40 -5.93 -7.66 11.34
C ALA A 40 -5.21 -7.49 12.69
N LEU A 41 -5.86 -6.85 13.69
CA LEU A 41 -5.31 -6.71 15.03
C LEU A 41 -5.16 -8.06 15.74
N GLU A 42 -6.10 -8.98 15.58
CA GLU A 42 -5.98 -10.34 16.11
C GLU A 42 -4.77 -11.08 15.53
N VAL A 43 -4.54 -10.96 14.21
CA VAL A 43 -3.36 -11.54 13.56
C VAL A 43 -2.06 -10.94 14.11
N VAL A 44 -1.99 -9.62 14.29
CA VAL A 44 -0.81 -8.96 14.84
C VAL A 44 -0.57 -9.42 16.29
N ASN A 45 -1.61 -9.49 17.12
CA ASN A 45 -1.51 -9.96 18.49
C ASN A 45 -1.02 -11.40 18.56
N ALA A 46 -1.53 -12.27 17.71
CA ALA A 46 -1.10 -13.68 17.63
C ALA A 46 0.37 -13.83 17.17
N LYS A 47 0.92 -12.84 16.46
CA LYS A 47 2.30 -12.83 15.97
C LYS A 47 3.25 -11.97 16.80
N GLN A 48 2.78 -11.40 17.91
CA GLN A 48 3.55 -10.45 18.69
C GLN A 48 4.90 -11.00 19.17
N ALA A 49 4.95 -12.23 19.66
CA ALA A 49 6.20 -12.87 20.06
C ALA A 49 7.17 -13.00 18.89
N THR A 50 6.71 -13.55 17.76
CA THR A 50 7.53 -13.70 16.54
C THR A 50 8.09 -12.38 16.04
N LEU A 51 7.30 -11.30 16.10
CA LEU A 51 7.73 -9.97 15.67
C LEU A 51 8.75 -9.37 16.64
N ARG A 52 8.60 -9.63 17.94
CA ARG A 52 9.57 -9.21 18.94
C ARG A 52 10.90 -9.93 18.76
N ASP A 53 10.87 -11.26 18.64
CA ASP A 53 12.06 -12.06 18.42
C ASP A 53 12.81 -11.62 17.16
N LEU A 54 12.09 -11.41 16.05
CA LEU A 54 12.65 -10.86 14.82
C LEU A 54 13.36 -9.52 15.05
N TRP A 55 12.75 -8.63 15.85
CA TRP A 55 13.31 -7.32 16.13
C TRP A 55 14.56 -7.41 17.02
N GLU A 56 14.52 -8.21 18.06
CA GLU A 56 15.62 -8.37 19.02
C GLU A 56 16.81 -9.10 18.40
N GLU A 57 16.58 -10.19 17.66
CA GLU A 57 17.63 -10.97 17.01
C GLU A 57 18.21 -10.30 15.77
N GLY A 58 17.40 -9.52 15.04
CA GLY A 58 17.78 -8.97 13.75
C GLY A 58 18.83 -7.87 13.81
N GLN A 59 19.03 -7.22 14.97
CA GLN A 59 19.99 -6.12 15.19
C GLN A 59 20.01 -5.09 14.06
N PHE A 60 18.84 -4.70 13.61
CA PHE A 60 18.66 -3.80 12.48
C PHE A 60 19.24 -2.41 12.74
N SER A 61 19.99 -1.87 11.78
CA SER A 61 20.55 -0.53 11.86
C SER A 61 19.50 0.57 11.63
N GLU A 62 18.53 0.29 10.77
CA GLU A 62 17.47 1.21 10.35
C GLU A 62 16.24 0.44 9.84
N ILE A 63 15.18 1.16 9.50
CA ILE A 63 13.94 0.61 8.98
C ILE A 63 13.65 1.23 7.62
N LEU A 64 13.46 0.40 6.59
CA LEU A 64 12.98 0.80 5.28
C LEU A 64 11.52 0.37 5.14
N VAL A 65 10.63 1.32 4.85
CA VAL A 65 9.21 1.02 4.61
C VAL A 65 8.95 1.21 3.12
N THR A 66 8.47 0.18 2.44
CA THR A 66 8.28 0.23 0.99
C THR A 66 6.86 -0.15 0.58
N GLY A 67 6.44 0.38 -0.54
CA GLY A 67 5.17 0.10 -1.19
C GLY A 67 5.15 0.64 -2.62
N CYS A 68 4.07 0.37 -3.35
CA CYS A 68 3.87 0.82 -4.73
C CYS A 68 2.53 1.54 -4.85
N GLY A 69 2.48 2.69 -5.54
CA GLY A 69 1.28 3.51 -5.68
C GLY A 69 0.73 3.97 -4.32
N SER A 70 -0.53 3.69 -4.03
CA SER A 70 -1.19 4.11 -2.79
C SER A 70 -0.52 3.56 -1.52
N THR A 71 0.08 2.38 -1.58
CA THR A 71 0.77 1.80 -0.42
C THR A 71 2.12 2.47 -0.14
N TYR A 72 2.73 3.14 -1.12
CA TYR A 72 3.87 4.01 -0.88
C TYR A 72 3.50 5.24 -0.03
N TYR A 73 2.35 5.86 -0.31
CA TYR A 73 1.86 6.97 0.55
C TYR A 73 1.58 6.50 1.99
N LEU A 74 1.12 5.25 2.15
CA LEU A 74 0.99 4.64 3.46
C LEU A 74 2.37 4.45 4.13
N SER A 75 3.39 4.10 3.35
CA SER A 75 4.78 3.98 3.82
C SER A 75 5.32 5.32 4.34
N LEU A 76 4.99 6.45 3.68
CA LEU A 76 5.35 7.80 4.13
C LEU A 76 4.73 8.14 5.50
N ALA A 77 3.54 7.65 5.80
CA ALA A 77 2.91 7.83 7.10
C ALA A 77 3.47 6.86 8.16
N ALA A 78 3.77 5.62 7.77
CA ALA A 78 4.25 4.58 8.67
C ALA A 78 5.69 4.83 9.15
N ALA A 79 6.59 5.31 8.28
CA ALA A 79 8.00 5.49 8.62
C ALA A 79 8.22 6.41 9.85
N PRO A 80 7.68 7.63 9.92
CA PRO A 80 7.87 8.48 11.11
C PRO A 80 7.24 7.90 12.38
N LEU A 81 6.15 7.13 12.26
CA LEU A 81 5.55 6.45 13.40
C LEU A 81 6.47 5.35 13.93
N LEU A 82 7.01 4.51 13.04
CA LEU A 82 7.97 3.47 13.41
C LEU A 82 9.24 4.07 14.02
N GLN A 83 9.78 5.13 13.42
CA GLN A 83 10.95 5.84 13.97
C GLN A 83 10.70 6.30 15.40
N ARG A 84 9.55 6.94 15.63
CA ARG A 84 9.19 7.44 16.98
C ARG A 84 9.02 6.31 17.99
N GLN A 85 8.41 5.20 17.59
CA GLN A 85 8.09 4.10 18.49
C GLN A 85 9.29 3.20 18.78
N LEU A 86 10.15 2.97 17.80
CA LEU A 86 11.25 2.01 17.88
C LEU A 86 12.63 2.67 18.12
N GLY A 87 12.70 4.01 18.09
CA GLY A 87 13.95 4.74 18.31
C GLY A 87 15.03 4.49 17.24
N LYS A 88 14.67 3.94 16.10
CA LYS A 88 15.55 3.68 14.96
C LYS A 88 15.17 4.56 13.79
N ARG A 89 16.16 5.03 13.03
CA ARG A 89 15.88 5.75 11.78
C ARG A 89 14.95 4.92 10.90
N ALA A 90 13.89 5.54 10.40
CA ALA A 90 12.96 4.90 9.46
C ALA A 90 12.67 5.83 8.29
N CYS A 91 12.73 5.31 7.08
CA CYS A 91 12.38 6.06 5.88
C CYS A 91 11.49 5.25 4.94
N ALA A 92 10.65 5.97 4.21
CA ALA A 92 9.80 5.38 3.17
C ALA A 92 10.51 5.47 1.82
N VAL A 93 10.49 4.36 1.08
CA VAL A 93 11.13 4.23 -0.23
C VAL A 93 10.15 3.60 -1.22
N PRO A 94 9.96 4.16 -2.42
CA PRO A 94 9.17 3.50 -3.45
C PRO A 94 9.76 2.12 -3.80
N ALA A 95 8.90 1.13 -4.01
CA ALA A 95 9.35 -0.21 -4.37
C ALA A 95 10.18 -0.23 -5.68
N SER A 96 9.88 0.66 -6.61
CA SER A 96 10.64 0.84 -7.84
C SER A 96 12.06 1.34 -7.60
N GLU A 97 12.25 2.30 -6.70
CA GLU A 97 13.57 2.82 -6.34
C GLU A 97 14.41 1.75 -5.64
N LEU A 98 13.84 1.07 -4.66
CA LEU A 98 14.50 -0.05 -3.98
C LEU A 98 14.88 -1.19 -4.94
N LEU A 99 14.08 -1.41 -6.00
CA LEU A 99 14.34 -2.44 -7.01
C LEU A 99 15.42 -2.04 -8.00
N LEU A 100 15.38 -0.80 -8.52
CA LEU A 100 16.21 -0.34 -9.62
C LEU A 100 17.54 0.28 -9.15
N PHE A 101 17.52 0.95 -7.99
CA PHE A 101 18.65 1.71 -7.46
C PHE A 101 18.87 1.42 -5.96
N PRO A 102 18.97 0.16 -5.55
CA PRO A 102 19.05 -0.20 -4.13
C PRO A 102 20.25 0.42 -3.41
N GLU A 103 21.34 0.71 -4.12
CA GLU A 103 22.55 1.36 -3.59
C GLU A 103 22.33 2.84 -3.22
N THR A 104 21.31 3.49 -3.74
CA THR A 104 20.94 4.87 -3.35
C THR A 104 20.15 4.90 -2.05
N VAL A 105 19.59 3.75 -1.67
CA VAL A 105 18.68 3.58 -0.53
C VAL A 105 19.34 2.87 0.64
N ILE A 106 20.14 1.85 0.34
CA ILE A 106 20.80 0.98 1.34
C ILE A 106 22.25 1.36 1.41
N SER A 107 22.67 1.96 2.51
CA SER A 107 24.08 2.32 2.72
C SER A 107 24.95 1.08 2.84
N PRO A 108 26.19 1.10 2.34
CA PRO A 108 27.14 0.01 2.54
C PRO A 108 27.31 -0.33 4.03
N GLY A 109 27.20 -1.59 4.36
CA GLY A 109 27.33 -2.09 5.75
C GLY A 109 26.09 -1.88 6.63
N SER A 110 25.02 -1.25 6.14
CA SER A 110 23.77 -1.19 6.88
C SER A 110 22.98 -2.49 6.79
N THR A 111 22.21 -2.77 7.83
CA THR A 111 21.33 -3.95 7.95
C THR A 111 19.89 -3.50 8.20
N PRO A 112 19.21 -2.89 7.22
CA PRO A 112 17.86 -2.41 7.43
C PRO A 112 16.85 -3.53 7.64
N LEU A 113 15.81 -3.26 8.47
CA LEU A 113 14.57 -4.03 8.44
C LEU A 113 13.71 -3.54 7.29
N LEU A 114 13.38 -4.40 6.34
CA LEU A 114 12.44 -4.05 5.27
C LEU A 114 11.00 -4.37 5.68
N VAL A 115 10.18 -3.33 5.79
CA VAL A 115 8.73 -3.43 5.99
C VAL A 115 8.04 -3.17 4.65
N THR A 116 7.38 -4.18 4.11
CA THR A 116 6.73 -4.10 2.80
C THR A 116 5.21 -3.99 2.96
N ILE A 117 4.62 -2.90 2.46
CA ILE A 117 3.17 -2.67 2.50
C ILE A 117 2.56 -3.02 1.15
N SER A 118 1.61 -3.95 1.14
CA SER A 118 0.87 -4.35 -0.05
C SER A 118 -0.55 -4.75 0.30
N ARG A 119 -1.55 -4.20 -0.40
CA ARG A 119 -2.96 -4.57 -0.20
C ARG A 119 -3.27 -5.98 -0.72
N SER A 120 -2.84 -6.28 -1.93
CA SER A 120 -3.14 -7.55 -2.60
C SER A 120 -2.07 -8.63 -2.39
N GLY A 121 -0.88 -8.25 -1.93
CA GLY A 121 0.29 -9.13 -1.91
C GLY A 121 0.79 -9.55 -3.30
N ARG A 122 0.27 -8.96 -4.39
CA ARG A 122 0.53 -9.37 -5.78
C ARG A 122 1.18 -8.29 -6.65
N THR A 123 1.43 -7.09 -6.12
CA THR A 123 2.06 -6.02 -6.88
C THR A 123 3.47 -6.43 -7.29
N THR A 124 3.73 -6.45 -8.59
CA THR A 124 4.97 -7.00 -9.19
C THR A 124 6.21 -6.30 -8.66
N GLU A 125 6.22 -4.97 -8.62
CA GLU A 125 7.34 -4.16 -8.13
C GLU A 125 7.63 -4.47 -6.66
N THR A 126 6.60 -4.54 -5.84
CA THR A 126 6.72 -4.83 -4.41
C THR A 126 7.31 -6.23 -4.17
N ILE A 127 6.82 -7.23 -4.90
CA ILE A 127 7.32 -8.61 -4.80
C ILE A 127 8.79 -8.69 -5.25
N ARG A 128 9.13 -8.06 -6.39
CA ARG A 128 10.49 -8.05 -6.94
C ARG A 128 11.46 -7.33 -6.02
N ALA A 129 11.09 -6.16 -5.50
CA ALA A 129 11.90 -5.40 -4.54
C ALA A 129 12.19 -6.22 -3.27
N THR A 130 11.16 -6.86 -2.71
CA THR A 130 11.32 -7.73 -1.52
C THR A 130 12.21 -8.93 -1.78
N ARG A 131 12.09 -9.57 -2.94
CA ARG A 131 12.94 -10.70 -3.32
C ARG A 131 14.39 -10.27 -3.54
N ALA A 132 14.59 -9.19 -4.30
CA ALA A 132 15.93 -8.63 -4.53
C ALA A 132 16.60 -8.23 -3.22
N TYR A 133 15.86 -7.66 -2.28
CA TYR A 133 16.38 -7.34 -0.95
C TYR A 133 16.84 -8.59 -0.18
N LYS A 134 16.04 -9.65 -0.18
CA LYS A 134 16.39 -10.92 0.50
C LYS A 134 17.64 -11.58 -0.05
N THR A 135 17.92 -11.44 -1.33
CA THR A 135 19.10 -12.06 -1.97
C THR A 135 20.40 -11.25 -1.78
N ARG A 136 20.32 -10.04 -1.23
CA ARG A 136 21.49 -9.19 -0.94
C ARG A 136 22.18 -9.53 0.40
N LYS A 137 21.55 -10.34 1.22
CA LYS A 137 22.15 -10.88 2.45
C LYS A 137 23.02 -12.10 2.11
#